data_28ed9a77d422c6d9236c8f9818ec15dd
#
_entry.id   28ed9a77d422c6d9236c8f9818ec15dd
#
_cell.length_a   1.000
_cell.length_b   1.000
_cell.length_c   1.000
_cell.angle_alpha   90.00
_cell.angle_beta   90.00
_cell.angle_gamma   90.00
#
_symmetry.space_group_name_H-M   'P 1'
#
loop_
_entity.id
_entity.type
_entity.pdbx_description
1 polymer ?
#
loop_
_entity_poly.entity_id
_entity_poly.type
_entity_poly.pdbx_seq_one_letter_code
_entity_poly.pdbx_strand_id
1 'polypeptide(L)'
;MYYNFNQYINLGATLEKNGCNFAIYLKEIKNLSLNIFHSSEDTVPYERHILKPSEHRLGNIWSIFLENVKEGTLYNWEINGMPILDPYALAYTGNEAVENKKSIALARVGTETKHILIPKKDMIIYESHIGLFTKSPSSNTLNAATYSAFEEKIPYLKNLGINVVEFLPVFEWDDYTGNLDRESFFLKNVWGYNPINFFALTKKYSSSNNEDSANEINEFKKLVSSLHKNGIEVVLDVVYNHTAEGGVGGKTYNFKAMGENIFYTKDKENNFINFSGCGNTLNCNHKVVKDMIIQSLLYWYLEVGVDGFRFDLAPVLGRDSNSQWARHSLLHELVEHPILSHAKLIAESWDLGGYFVGAMPSGWYEWNGAYRDTVRQFIRGDFGQVPELIKRIFGSVDIFHANKNGYQSSINFICCHDGFTMWDLVSYNLKHNLLNGENNQDGENNNHSYNHGEEGLTENPHIISLRKQQIKNMILILYISQGIPMLLMGDEMGRTQLGNNNAYCQDNPTTWVDWDRKKDFEDVFLF
;
A
#
# COMPACT_ATOMS: atom_id res chain seq x y z
N MET A 1 -3.27 -13.74 42.53
CA MET A 1 -3.91 -13.48 41.24
C MET A 1 -3.21 -14.36 40.22
N TYR A 2 -3.89 -15.29 39.58
CA TYR A 2 -3.30 -16.07 38.49
C TYR A 2 -3.54 -15.27 37.20
N TYR A 3 -2.47 -14.77 36.59
CA TYR A 3 -2.55 -14.14 35.26
C TYR A 3 -2.68 -15.25 34.22
N ASN A 4 -3.71 -15.17 33.39
CA ASN A 4 -3.75 -15.99 32.19
C ASN A 4 -2.77 -15.38 31.16
N PHE A 5 -1.68 -16.09 30.91
CA PHE A 5 -0.59 -15.65 30.05
C PHE A 5 -1.09 -15.20 28.65
N ASN A 6 -2.06 -15.92 28.08
CA ASN A 6 -2.63 -15.62 26.75
C ASN A 6 -3.34 -14.27 26.68
N GLN A 7 -3.90 -13.76 27.80
CA GLN A 7 -4.60 -12.46 27.82
C GLN A 7 -3.69 -11.25 27.55
N TYR A 8 -2.38 -11.39 27.72
CA TYR A 8 -1.43 -10.28 27.63
C TYR A 8 -0.45 -10.40 26.45
N ILE A 9 -0.51 -11.47 25.68
CA ILE A 9 0.38 -11.69 24.53
C ILE A 9 -0.21 -11.15 23.24
N ASN A 10 -1.49 -11.44 23.00
CA ASN A 10 -2.18 -11.08 21.76
C ASN A 10 -2.89 -9.74 21.94
N LEU A 11 -2.41 -8.70 21.27
CA LEU A 11 -3.08 -7.40 21.22
C LEU A 11 -4.24 -7.44 20.23
N GLY A 12 -5.24 -6.58 20.47
CA GLY A 12 -6.51 -6.59 19.74
C GLY A 12 -7.55 -7.51 20.37
N ALA A 13 -8.59 -7.86 19.62
CA ALA A 13 -9.62 -8.79 20.01
C ALA A 13 -9.21 -10.23 19.69
N THR A 14 -9.22 -11.11 20.68
CA THR A 14 -8.93 -12.54 20.54
C THR A 14 -10.12 -13.35 20.98
N LEU A 15 -10.85 -13.93 20.01
CA LEU A 15 -12.00 -14.79 20.28
C LEU A 15 -11.57 -16.12 20.89
N GLU A 16 -12.24 -16.52 21.95
CA GLU A 16 -12.08 -17.79 22.66
C GLU A 16 -13.44 -18.51 22.70
N LYS A 17 -13.45 -19.78 23.13
CA LYS A 17 -14.67 -20.62 23.15
C LYS A 17 -15.86 -19.98 23.87
N ASN A 18 -15.63 -19.23 24.94
CA ASN A 18 -16.66 -18.68 25.82
C ASN A 18 -16.77 -17.16 25.81
N GLY A 19 -16.04 -16.47 24.94
CA GLY A 19 -16.02 -15.01 24.91
C GLY A 19 -14.86 -14.45 24.10
N CYS A 20 -14.46 -13.23 24.42
CA CYS A 20 -13.37 -12.54 23.73
C CYS A 20 -12.44 -11.85 24.74
N ASN A 21 -11.15 -11.99 24.54
CA ASN A 21 -10.16 -11.17 25.21
C ASN A 21 -9.82 -9.95 24.38
N PHE A 22 -9.89 -8.76 24.98
CA PHE A 22 -9.48 -7.49 24.38
C PHE A 22 -8.24 -7.00 25.07
N ALA A 23 -7.18 -6.70 24.31
CA ALA A 23 -5.93 -6.24 24.85
C ALA A 23 -5.34 -5.09 24.03
N ILE A 24 -4.78 -4.08 24.73
CA ILE A 24 -4.18 -2.91 24.11
C ILE A 24 -2.90 -2.50 24.85
N TYR A 25 -1.90 -2.01 24.12
CA TYR A 25 -0.68 -1.44 24.69
C TYR A 25 -0.89 0.05 25.02
N LEU A 26 -0.74 0.44 26.28
CA LEU A 26 -0.81 1.82 26.73
C LEU A 26 0.14 2.07 27.90
N LYS A 27 1.05 3.03 27.78
CA LYS A 27 2.07 3.30 28.79
C LYS A 27 1.56 4.20 29.91
N GLU A 28 1.03 5.37 29.57
CA GLU A 28 0.65 6.42 30.51
C GLU A 28 -0.76 6.93 30.25
N ILE A 29 -1.73 6.36 30.94
CA ILE A 29 -3.13 6.79 30.84
C ILE A 29 -3.79 6.90 32.21
N LYS A 30 -4.80 7.75 32.32
CA LYS A 30 -5.58 7.91 33.55
C LYS A 30 -6.83 7.04 33.54
N ASN A 31 -7.55 7.03 32.44
CA ASN A 31 -8.81 6.28 32.29
C ASN A 31 -8.79 5.48 30.99
N LEU A 32 -9.22 4.23 31.06
CA LEU A 32 -9.46 3.36 29.91
C LEU A 32 -10.80 2.69 30.05
N SER A 33 -11.59 2.68 29.00
CA SER A 33 -12.77 1.83 28.89
C SER A 33 -12.80 1.13 27.53
N LEU A 34 -13.45 -0.03 27.53
CA LEU A 34 -13.88 -0.78 26.35
C LEU A 34 -15.38 -0.56 26.18
N ASN A 35 -15.79 -0.09 25.03
CA ASN A 35 -17.18 0.15 24.69
C ASN A 35 -17.64 -0.89 23.66
N ILE A 36 -18.85 -1.43 23.83
CA ILE A 36 -19.47 -2.43 22.94
C ILE A 36 -20.73 -1.81 22.32
N PHE A 37 -20.97 -2.12 21.04
CA PHE A 37 -22.06 -1.55 20.25
C PHE A 37 -22.90 -2.63 19.57
N HIS A 38 -24.18 -2.36 19.32
CA HIS A 38 -25.06 -3.26 18.56
C HIS A 38 -24.94 -3.03 17.04
N SER A 39 -24.71 -1.76 16.63
CA SER A 39 -24.68 -1.35 15.23
C SER A 39 -23.59 -0.29 15.00
N SER A 40 -23.12 -0.19 13.76
CA SER A 40 -22.22 0.89 13.31
C SER A 40 -22.83 2.28 13.52
N GLU A 41 -24.16 2.41 13.47
CA GLU A 41 -24.87 3.68 13.65
C GLU A 41 -24.97 4.13 15.11
N ASP A 42 -24.66 3.27 16.07
CA ASP A 42 -24.77 3.61 17.48
C ASP A 42 -23.72 4.67 17.85
N THR A 43 -24.19 5.77 18.42
CA THR A 43 -23.34 6.85 18.97
C THR A 43 -23.04 6.65 20.46
N VAL A 44 -23.81 5.81 21.14
CA VAL A 44 -23.67 5.48 22.56
C VAL A 44 -23.49 3.96 22.69
N PRO A 45 -22.47 3.49 23.42
CA PRO A 45 -22.30 2.05 23.64
C PRO A 45 -23.44 1.50 24.49
N TYR A 46 -23.88 0.26 24.19
CA TYR A 46 -24.85 -0.42 25.03
C TYR A 46 -24.19 -1.03 26.28
N GLU A 47 -22.90 -1.36 26.20
CA GLU A 47 -22.07 -1.75 27.35
C GLU A 47 -20.78 -0.95 27.38
N ARG A 48 -20.36 -0.55 28.58
CA ARG A 48 -19.11 0.14 28.84
C ARG A 48 -18.37 -0.48 30.01
N HIS A 49 -17.20 -1.00 29.76
CA HIS A 49 -16.34 -1.64 30.76
C HIS A 49 -15.17 -0.73 31.12
N ILE A 50 -15.14 -0.24 32.36
CA ILE A 50 -14.04 0.59 32.86
C ILE A 50 -12.93 -0.32 33.36
N LEU A 51 -11.73 -0.17 32.83
CA LEU A 51 -10.58 -0.97 33.20
C LEU A 51 -9.84 -0.32 34.41
N LYS A 52 -9.57 -1.15 35.43
CA LYS A 52 -8.85 -0.74 36.63
C LYS A 52 -7.40 -1.27 36.55
N PRO A 53 -6.38 -0.44 36.86
CA PRO A 53 -4.99 -0.88 36.79
C PRO A 53 -4.67 -2.11 37.64
N SER A 54 -5.31 -2.22 38.82
CA SER A 54 -5.09 -3.35 39.74
C SER A 54 -5.62 -4.69 39.25
N GLU A 55 -6.55 -4.69 38.30
CA GLU A 55 -7.26 -5.88 37.82
C GLU A 55 -6.93 -6.22 36.36
N HIS A 56 -6.69 -5.19 35.53
CA HIS A 56 -6.66 -5.31 34.07
C HIS A 56 -5.32 -4.92 33.43
N ARG A 57 -4.29 -4.59 34.23
CA ARG A 57 -3.01 -4.14 33.70
C ARG A 57 -1.87 -5.03 34.14
N LEU A 58 -1.04 -5.46 33.15
CA LEU A 58 0.25 -6.11 33.38
C LEU A 58 1.34 -5.35 32.58
N GLY A 59 2.24 -4.68 33.28
CA GLY A 59 3.21 -3.80 32.62
C GLY A 59 2.52 -2.65 31.89
N ASN A 60 2.68 -2.60 30.58
CA ASN A 60 2.02 -1.61 29.70
C ASN A 60 0.88 -2.20 28.87
N ILE A 61 0.52 -3.45 29.11
CA ILE A 61 -0.61 -4.10 28.45
C ILE A 61 -1.84 -4.03 29.37
N TRP A 62 -2.94 -3.56 28.80
CA TRP A 62 -4.25 -3.59 29.42
C TRP A 62 -5.09 -4.64 28.73
N SER A 63 -5.81 -5.46 29.53
CA SER A 63 -6.60 -6.56 28.99
C SER A 63 -7.85 -6.79 29.82
N ILE A 64 -8.94 -7.15 29.14
CA ILE A 64 -10.20 -7.59 29.75
C ILE A 64 -10.78 -8.76 28.94
N PHE A 65 -11.22 -9.79 29.66
CA PHE A 65 -11.98 -10.87 29.04
C PHE A 65 -13.47 -10.64 29.27
N LEU A 66 -14.26 -10.65 28.20
CA LEU A 66 -15.72 -10.56 28.26
C LEU A 66 -16.35 -11.89 27.84
N GLU A 67 -17.16 -12.47 28.73
CA GLU A 67 -17.93 -13.68 28.44
C GLU A 67 -19.03 -13.41 27.41
N ASN A 68 -19.40 -14.45 26.64
CA ASN A 68 -20.48 -14.43 25.65
C ASN A 68 -20.31 -13.47 24.47
N VAL A 69 -19.16 -12.80 24.32
CA VAL A 69 -18.82 -12.03 23.13
C VAL A 69 -18.61 -12.98 21.95
N LYS A 70 -19.22 -12.67 20.81
CA LYS A 70 -19.17 -13.47 19.59
C LYS A 70 -18.41 -12.77 18.48
N GLU A 71 -18.05 -13.53 17.48
CA GLU A 71 -17.56 -12.97 16.22
C GLU A 71 -18.56 -11.97 15.64
N GLY A 72 -18.05 -10.85 15.12
CA GLY A 72 -18.87 -9.75 14.61
C GLY A 72 -19.24 -8.69 15.66
N THR A 73 -18.90 -8.87 16.95
CA THR A 73 -19.14 -7.85 17.97
C THR A 73 -18.40 -6.57 17.64
N LEU A 74 -19.13 -5.43 17.65
CA LEU A 74 -18.59 -4.11 17.38
C LEU A 74 -18.09 -3.46 18.67
N TYR A 75 -16.88 -2.86 18.62
CA TYR A 75 -16.27 -2.25 19.79
C TYR A 75 -15.36 -1.08 19.44
N ASN A 76 -15.06 -0.25 20.43
CA ASN A 76 -13.94 0.66 20.42
C ASN A 76 -13.32 0.78 21.82
N TRP A 77 -12.10 1.28 21.86
CA TRP A 77 -11.47 1.73 23.11
C TRP A 77 -11.81 3.20 23.37
N GLU A 78 -11.80 3.59 24.62
CA GLU A 78 -11.89 5.00 25.00
C GLU A 78 -10.78 5.34 25.98
N ILE A 79 -9.87 6.23 25.55
CA ILE A 79 -8.71 6.67 26.31
C ILE A 79 -8.97 8.09 26.81
N ASN A 80 -9.04 8.29 28.13
CA ASN A 80 -9.26 9.60 28.76
C ASN A 80 -10.52 10.34 28.22
N GLY A 81 -11.56 9.62 27.85
CA GLY A 81 -12.80 10.16 27.29
C GLY A 81 -12.81 10.33 25.77
N MET A 82 -11.73 9.96 25.08
CA MET A 82 -11.62 10.00 23.62
C MET A 82 -11.81 8.58 23.06
N PRO A 83 -12.80 8.34 22.21
CA PRO A 83 -12.94 7.06 21.53
C PRO A 83 -11.83 6.89 20.49
N ILE A 84 -11.27 5.69 20.41
CA ILE A 84 -10.26 5.33 19.42
C ILE A 84 -10.57 3.96 18.80
N LEU A 85 -10.14 3.77 17.56
CA LEU A 85 -10.14 2.48 16.89
C LEU A 85 -9.04 1.57 17.47
N ASP A 86 -9.31 0.28 17.51
CA ASP A 86 -8.28 -0.68 17.88
C ASP A 86 -7.25 -0.82 16.74
N PRO A 87 -5.96 -0.49 16.97
CA PRO A 87 -4.94 -0.56 15.92
C PRO A 87 -4.57 -1.98 15.48
N TYR A 88 -5.06 -3.01 16.20
CA TYR A 88 -4.89 -4.42 15.88
C TYR A 88 -6.16 -5.08 15.32
N ALA A 89 -7.24 -4.30 15.11
CA ALA A 89 -8.46 -4.83 14.52
C ALA A 89 -8.22 -5.32 13.09
N LEU A 90 -8.83 -6.46 12.75
CA LEU A 90 -8.74 -7.06 11.41
C LEU A 90 -9.77 -6.45 10.44
N ALA A 91 -10.79 -5.79 10.95
CA ALA A 91 -11.79 -5.08 10.17
C ALA A 91 -12.44 -3.96 10.98
N TYR A 92 -12.99 -3.00 10.26
CA TYR A 92 -13.81 -1.93 10.78
C TYR A 92 -15.18 -1.91 10.11
N THR A 93 -16.13 -1.22 10.73
CA THR A 93 -17.43 -0.93 10.10
C THR A 93 -17.25 -0.01 8.89
N GLY A 94 -18.22 -0.02 7.97
CA GLY A 94 -18.14 0.68 6.70
C GLY A 94 -18.49 2.16 6.70
N ASN A 95 -18.73 2.78 7.88
CA ASN A 95 -19.06 4.21 7.97
C ASN A 95 -18.07 5.06 7.18
N GLU A 96 -18.57 6.05 6.45
CA GLU A 96 -17.71 6.94 5.62
C GLU A 96 -16.69 7.72 6.46
N ALA A 97 -17.13 8.36 7.54
CA ALA A 97 -16.25 9.08 8.44
C ALA A 97 -15.51 8.12 9.36
N VAL A 98 -14.18 8.17 9.34
CA VAL A 98 -13.32 7.28 10.14
C VAL A 98 -13.63 7.37 11.63
N GLU A 99 -13.98 8.55 12.13
CA GLU A 99 -14.33 8.82 13.52
C GLU A 99 -15.58 8.04 13.99
N ASN A 100 -16.44 7.65 13.06
CA ASN A 100 -17.67 6.91 13.34
C ASN A 100 -17.48 5.40 13.25
N LYS A 101 -16.37 4.93 12.70
CA LYS A 101 -16.10 3.49 12.57
C LYS A 101 -16.02 2.81 13.94
N LYS A 102 -16.33 1.52 13.95
CA LYS A 102 -16.12 0.61 15.08
C LYS A 102 -15.18 -0.50 14.63
N SER A 103 -14.37 -1.00 15.54
CA SER A 103 -13.59 -2.22 15.35
C SER A 103 -14.52 -3.44 15.43
N ILE A 104 -14.25 -4.46 14.62
CA ILE A 104 -15.03 -5.72 14.60
C ILE A 104 -14.19 -6.82 15.22
N ALA A 105 -14.71 -7.50 16.23
CA ALA A 105 -14.06 -8.66 16.84
C ALA A 105 -14.18 -9.87 15.91
N LEU A 106 -13.05 -10.37 15.40
CA LEU A 106 -13.00 -11.46 14.44
C LEU A 106 -12.10 -12.59 14.91
N ALA A 107 -12.43 -13.82 14.53
CA ALA A 107 -11.54 -14.94 14.69
C ALA A 107 -10.37 -14.85 13.71
N ARG A 108 -9.16 -15.16 14.18
CA ARG A 108 -8.01 -15.37 13.30
C ARG A 108 -8.12 -16.76 12.69
N VAL A 109 -8.29 -16.82 11.39
CA VAL A 109 -8.40 -18.08 10.64
C VAL A 109 -7.32 -18.07 9.57
N GLY A 110 -6.39 -19.00 9.67
CA GLY A 110 -5.36 -19.18 8.66
C GLY A 110 -5.93 -19.56 7.30
N THR A 111 -5.18 -19.33 6.24
CA THR A 111 -5.54 -19.78 4.90
C THR A 111 -5.04 -21.21 4.67
N GLU A 112 -5.82 -21.99 3.90
CA GLU A 112 -5.35 -23.28 3.36
C GLU A 112 -4.48 -23.10 2.10
N THR A 113 -4.39 -21.88 1.60
CA THR A 113 -3.64 -21.56 0.38
C THR A 113 -2.15 -21.65 0.66
N LYS A 114 -1.46 -22.48 -0.10
CA LYS A 114 0.00 -22.59 -0.06
C LYS A 114 0.62 -21.50 -0.92
N HIS A 115 1.68 -20.88 -0.42
CA HIS A 115 2.51 -20.00 -1.23
C HIS A 115 3.01 -20.74 -2.46
N ILE A 116 3.00 -20.04 -3.57
CA ILE A 116 3.71 -20.47 -4.77
C ILE A 116 5.07 -19.77 -4.80
N LEU A 117 6.08 -20.46 -5.33
CA LEU A 117 7.44 -19.91 -5.33
C LEU A 117 7.88 -19.69 -6.78
N ILE A 118 7.69 -18.47 -7.26
CA ILE A 118 8.21 -18.05 -8.55
C ILE A 118 9.67 -17.65 -8.38
N PRO A 119 10.60 -18.29 -9.13
CA PRO A 119 12.01 -17.94 -9.08
C PRO A 119 12.22 -16.46 -9.47
N LYS A 120 13.14 -15.77 -8.79
CA LYS A 120 13.44 -14.35 -9.02
C LYS A 120 13.64 -13.99 -10.50
N LYS A 121 14.35 -14.82 -11.23
CA LYS A 121 14.67 -14.62 -12.65
C LYS A 121 13.45 -14.76 -13.59
N ASP A 122 12.37 -15.35 -13.10
CA ASP A 122 11.16 -15.64 -13.89
C ASP A 122 10.00 -14.70 -13.52
N MET A 123 10.22 -13.78 -12.55
CA MET A 123 9.19 -12.82 -12.11
C MET A 123 8.90 -11.79 -13.19
N ILE A 124 7.60 -11.56 -13.44
CA ILE A 124 7.06 -10.47 -14.24
C ILE A 124 5.95 -9.82 -13.39
N ILE A 125 6.22 -8.62 -12.91
CA ILE A 125 5.34 -7.91 -11.97
C ILE A 125 4.35 -7.04 -12.74
N TYR A 126 3.10 -7.02 -12.29
CA TYR A 126 2.06 -6.12 -12.75
C TYR A 126 1.54 -5.31 -11.58
N GLU A 127 1.91 -4.03 -11.52
CA GLU A 127 1.40 -3.10 -10.53
C GLU A 127 -0.04 -2.73 -10.85
N SER A 128 -0.96 -2.92 -9.90
CA SER A 128 -2.38 -2.73 -10.15
C SER A 128 -3.13 -2.23 -8.91
N HIS A 129 -4.18 -1.47 -9.16
CA HIS A 129 -5.11 -0.99 -8.15
C HIS A 129 -6.43 -1.77 -8.24
N ILE A 130 -6.88 -2.40 -7.16
CA ILE A 130 -8.07 -3.27 -7.12
C ILE A 130 -9.29 -2.59 -7.75
N GLY A 131 -9.64 -1.39 -7.28
CA GLY A 131 -10.82 -0.69 -7.74
C GLY A 131 -10.68 -0.15 -9.16
N LEU A 132 -9.64 0.65 -9.43
CA LEU A 132 -9.49 1.39 -10.70
C LEU A 132 -9.31 0.46 -11.91
N PHE A 133 -8.80 -0.76 -11.68
CA PHE A 133 -8.58 -1.75 -12.74
C PHE A 133 -9.89 -2.21 -13.41
N THR A 134 -10.98 -2.29 -12.63
CA THR A 134 -12.26 -2.81 -13.13
C THR A 134 -13.42 -1.82 -13.05
N LYS A 135 -13.19 -0.59 -12.59
CA LYS A 135 -14.25 0.39 -12.32
C LYS A 135 -14.96 0.89 -13.57
N SER A 136 -14.23 0.99 -14.69
CA SER A 136 -14.83 1.40 -15.96
C SER A 136 -15.91 0.40 -16.42
N PRO A 137 -17.06 0.86 -16.93
CA PRO A 137 -18.06 -0.03 -17.55
C PRO A 137 -17.49 -0.90 -18.66
N SER A 138 -16.45 -0.44 -19.37
CA SER A 138 -15.76 -1.21 -20.41
C SER A 138 -15.05 -2.46 -19.88
N SER A 139 -14.90 -2.58 -18.54
CA SER A 139 -14.36 -3.80 -17.91
C SER A 139 -15.29 -5.00 -18.09
N ASN A 140 -16.59 -4.80 -18.24
CA ASN A 140 -17.61 -5.84 -18.35
C ASN A 140 -17.56 -6.86 -17.19
N THR A 141 -17.24 -6.42 -15.97
CA THR A 141 -17.25 -7.23 -14.75
C THR A 141 -18.58 -7.09 -14.01
N LEU A 142 -18.99 -8.13 -13.25
CA LEU A 142 -20.28 -8.13 -12.56
C LEU A 142 -20.33 -7.10 -11.42
N ASN A 143 -19.30 -7.07 -10.58
CA ASN A 143 -19.21 -6.18 -9.43
C ASN A 143 -17.99 -5.26 -9.59
N ALA A 144 -18.09 -4.29 -10.50
CA ALA A 144 -16.98 -3.39 -10.81
C ALA A 144 -16.33 -2.79 -9.56
N ALA A 145 -15.02 -2.57 -9.61
CA ALA A 145 -14.20 -1.99 -8.54
C ALA A 145 -14.06 -2.83 -7.26
N THR A 146 -14.33 -4.14 -7.30
CA THR A 146 -14.26 -5.02 -6.14
C THR A 146 -13.18 -6.10 -6.27
N TYR A 147 -12.86 -6.78 -5.15
CA TYR A 147 -12.00 -7.97 -5.14
C TYR A 147 -12.51 -9.04 -6.09
N SER A 148 -13.83 -9.27 -6.14
CA SER A 148 -14.43 -10.25 -7.04
C SER A 148 -14.34 -9.86 -8.51
N ALA A 149 -14.46 -8.58 -8.84
CA ALA A 149 -14.27 -8.09 -10.20
C ALA A 149 -12.81 -8.24 -10.68
N PHE A 150 -11.84 -8.04 -9.78
CA PHE A 150 -10.44 -8.31 -10.10
C PHE A 150 -10.20 -9.79 -10.39
N GLU A 151 -10.83 -10.70 -9.64
CA GLU A 151 -10.77 -12.15 -9.88
C GLU A 151 -11.20 -12.52 -11.30
N GLU A 152 -12.23 -11.84 -11.86
CA GLU A 152 -12.68 -12.06 -13.25
C GLU A 152 -11.62 -11.71 -14.30
N LYS A 153 -10.61 -10.90 -13.95
CA LYS A 153 -9.50 -10.48 -14.85
C LYS A 153 -8.27 -11.38 -14.79
N ILE A 154 -8.24 -12.40 -13.95
CA ILE A 154 -7.13 -13.36 -13.87
C ILE A 154 -6.77 -14.00 -15.23
N PRO A 155 -7.74 -14.43 -16.08
CA PRO A 155 -7.42 -14.95 -17.40
C PRO A 155 -6.70 -13.95 -18.31
N TYR A 156 -7.02 -12.66 -18.19
CA TYR A 156 -6.33 -11.60 -18.91
C TYR A 156 -4.87 -11.48 -18.49
N LEU A 157 -4.61 -11.40 -17.17
CA LEU A 157 -3.25 -11.31 -16.62
C LEU A 157 -2.40 -12.51 -17.03
N LYS A 158 -2.99 -13.70 -16.99
CA LYS A 158 -2.34 -14.92 -17.42
C LYS A 158 -2.00 -14.92 -18.93
N ASN A 159 -2.90 -14.41 -19.76
CA ASN A 159 -2.66 -14.27 -21.21
C ASN A 159 -1.56 -13.23 -21.51
N LEU A 160 -1.42 -12.19 -20.67
CA LEU A 160 -0.35 -11.21 -20.74
C LEU A 160 1.01 -11.76 -20.27
N GLY A 161 1.02 -12.96 -19.65
CA GLY A 161 2.25 -13.60 -19.14
C GLY A 161 2.65 -13.12 -17.73
N ILE A 162 1.78 -12.39 -17.04
CA ILE A 162 2.02 -11.91 -15.67
C ILE A 162 2.01 -13.10 -14.70
N ASN A 163 2.97 -13.10 -13.78
CA ASN A 163 3.05 -14.12 -12.74
C ASN A 163 3.20 -13.54 -11.31
N VAL A 164 3.32 -12.22 -11.17
CA VAL A 164 3.26 -11.52 -9.88
C VAL A 164 2.36 -10.30 -10.03
N VAL A 165 1.36 -10.15 -9.19
CA VAL A 165 0.58 -8.91 -9.08
C VAL A 165 1.00 -8.16 -7.83
N GLU A 166 1.37 -6.89 -7.99
CA GLU A 166 1.63 -5.96 -6.90
C GLU A 166 0.42 -5.04 -6.77
N PHE A 167 -0.32 -5.17 -5.65
CA PHE A 167 -1.49 -4.34 -5.39
C PHE A 167 -1.10 -3.07 -4.66
N LEU A 168 -1.57 -1.92 -5.16
CA LEU A 168 -1.59 -0.67 -4.40
C LEU A 168 -2.28 -0.91 -3.04
N PRO A 169 -2.09 -0.02 -2.05
CA PRO A 169 -2.51 -0.28 -0.67
C PRO A 169 -3.95 -0.79 -0.54
N VAL A 170 -4.10 -1.86 0.24
CA VAL A 170 -5.41 -2.48 0.55
C VAL A 170 -5.77 -2.36 2.03
N PHE A 171 -4.92 -1.73 2.84
CA PHE A 171 -5.24 -1.43 4.23
C PHE A 171 -6.41 -0.44 4.30
N GLU A 172 -7.14 -0.43 5.40
CA GLU A 172 -8.14 0.61 5.62
C GLU A 172 -7.45 1.97 5.77
N TRP A 173 -7.93 2.96 5.02
CA TRP A 173 -7.33 4.30 4.97
C TRP A 173 -8.38 5.41 5.13
N ASP A 174 -7.92 6.58 5.54
CA ASP A 174 -8.72 7.81 5.50
C ASP A 174 -8.64 8.39 4.08
N ASP A 175 -9.78 8.56 3.43
CA ASP A 175 -9.88 9.13 2.08
C ASP A 175 -9.83 10.67 2.05
N TYR A 176 -9.67 11.27 3.21
CA TYR A 176 -9.49 12.72 3.33
C TYR A 176 -8.20 13.20 2.67
N THR A 177 -8.28 14.26 1.87
CA THR A 177 -7.14 14.80 1.11
C THR A 177 -6.38 15.92 1.81
N GLY A 178 -6.77 16.28 3.05
CA GLY A 178 -6.05 17.27 3.87
C GLY A 178 -6.25 18.73 3.47
N ASN A 179 -7.08 19.05 2.47
CA ASN A 179 -7.28 20.40 1.98
C ASN A 179 -8.78 20.73 1.86
N LEU A 180 -9.24 21.77 2.56
CA LEU A 180 -10.64 22.23 2.56
C LEU A 180 -11.12 22.64 1.15
N ASP A 181 -10.23 23.20 0.32
CA ASP A 181 -10.58 23.55 -1.05
C ASP A 181 -10.89 22.30 -1.90
N ARG A 182 -10.31 21.15 -1.56
CA ARG A 182 -10.59 19.88 -2.23
C ARG A 182 -11.90 19.24 -1.79
N GLU A 183 -12.36 19.47 -0.56
CA GLU A 183 -13.68 19.05 -0.11
C GLU A 183 -14.78 19.69 -0.97
N SER A 184 -14.59 20.95 -1.40
CA SER A 184 -15.52 21.62 -2.31
C SER A 184 -15.59 20.98 -3.69
N PHE A 185 -14.54 20.25 -4.12
CA PHE A 185 -14.49 19.48 -5.36
C PHE A 185 -14.82 17.99 -5.15
N PHE A 186 -15.18 17.56 -3.95
CA PHE A 186 -15.45 16.16 -3.60
C PHE A 186 -14.28 15.20 -3.91
N LEU A 187 -13.04 15.69 -3.85
CA LEU A 187 -11.86 14.88 -4.12
C LEU A 187 -11.51 14.01 -2.91
N LYS A 188 -11.36 12.71 -3.17
CA LYS A 188 -11.02 11.71 -2.16
C LYS A 188 -9.76 10.97 -2.56
N ASN A 189 -8.90 10.66 -1.59
CA ASN A 189 -7.74 9.79 -1.83
C ASN A 189 -8.23 8.38 -2.18
N VAL A 190 -7.92 7.93 -3.40
CA VAL A 190 -8.32 6.61 -3.90
C VAL A 190 -7.18 5.60 -3.93
N TRP A 191 -5.92 6.04 -3.82
CA TRP A 191 -4.77 5.13 -3.86
C TRP A 191 -4.52 4.36 -2.56
N GLY A 192 -4.96 4.91 -1.41
CA GLY A 192 -4.82 4.24 -0.12
C GLY A 192 -3.54 4.54 0.67
N TYR A 193 -2.67 5.43 0.20
CA TYR A 193 -1.46 5.84 0.94
C TYR A 193 -1.77 6.79 2.11
N ASN A 194 -2.73 6.41 2.95
CA ASN A 194 -3.12 7.15 4.13
C ASN A 194 -3.72 6.21 5.21
N PRO A 195 -2.95 5.21 5.69
CA PRO A 195 -3.48 4.12 6.51
C PRO A 195 -3.91 4.58 7.91
N ILE A 196 -5.01 4.02 8.39
CA ILE A 196 -5.48 4.19 9.77
C ILE A 196 -5.09 3.00 10.66
N ASN A 197 -4.75 1.86 10.06
CA ASN A 197 -4.24 0.67 10.72
C ASN A 197 -3.46 -0.19 9.72
N PHE A 198 -2.83 -1.28 10.20
CA PHE A 198 -1.95 -2.14 9.40
C PHE A 198 -2.48 -3.58 9.23
N PHE A 199 -3.66 -3.90 9.76
CA PHE A 199 -4.25 -5.24 9.76
C PHE A 199 -5.56 -5.31 9.01
N ALA A 200 -6.37 -4.25 9.03
CA ALA A 200 -7.70 -4.25 8.44
C ALA A 200 -7.62 -4.00 6.93
N LEU A 201 -8.35 -4.84 6.16
CA LEU A 201 -8.64 -4.57 4.76
C LEU A 201 -9.65 -3.45 4.61
N THR A 202 -9.48 -2.65 3.57
CA THR A 202 -10.50 -1.69 3.21
C THR A 202 -11.76 -2.38 2.72
N LYS A 203 -12.90 -1.92 3.24
CA LYS A 203 -14.22 -2.35 2.80
C LYS A 203 -14.63 -1.78 1.44
N LYS A 204 -13.95 -0.73 0.97
CA LYS A 204 -14.25 -0.03 -0.30
C LYS A 204 -14.19 -0.94 -1.53
N TYR A 205 -13.49 -2.08 -1.45
CA TYR A 205 -13.40 -3.07 -2.51
C TYR A 205 -14.24 -4.33 -2.26
N SER A 206 -15.05 -4.35 -1.21
CA SER A 206 -15.98 -5.46 -0.96
C SER A 206 -17.18 -5.40 -1.90
N SER A 207 -17.67 -6.56 -2.33
CA SER A 207 -18.93 -6.67 -3.05
C SER A 207 -20.15 -6.67 -2.12
N SER A 208 -19.93 -6.73 -0.80
CA SER A 208 -20.96 -6.72 0.22
C SER A 208 -21.36 -5.31 0.62
N ASN A 209 -22.67 -5.05 0.72
CA ASN A 209 -23.23 -3.79 1.23
C ASN A 209 -23.50 -3.84 2.75
N ASN A 210 -23.09 -4.89 3.45
CA ASN A 210 -23.29 -4.99 4.89
C ASN A 210 -22.15 -4.27 5.64
N GLU A 211 -22.44 -3.07 6.14
CA GLU A 211 -21.50 -2.20 6.83
C GLU A 211 -20.91 -2.81 8.12
N ASP A 212 -21.68 -3.68 8.79
CA ASP A 212 -21.30 -4.32 10.06
C ASP A 212 -20.61 -5.69 9.86
N SER A 213 -20.37 -6.12 8.62
CA SER A 213 -19.69 -7.38 8.30
C SER A 213 -18.21 -7.17 7.98
N ALA A 214 -17.46 -8.27 7.93
CA ALA A 214 -16.07 -8.32 7.50
C ALA A 214 -15.88 -9.22 6.26
N ASN A 215 -16.80 -9.15 5.31
CA ASN A 215 -16.80 -10.00 4.11
C ASN A 215 -15.58 -9.73 3.20
N GLU A 216 -15.03 -8.52 3.23
CA GLU A 216 -13.83 -8.12 2.49
C GLU A 216 -12.64 -9.07 2.72
N ILE A 217 -12.48 -9.58 3.94
CA ILE A 217 -11.40 -10.52 4.29
C ILE A 217 -11.56 -11.82 3.51
N ASN A 218 -12.76 -12.37 3.46
CA ASN A 218 -13.03 -13.61 2.74
C ASN A 218 -12.94 -13.43 1.23
N GLU A 219 -13.41 -12.29 0.71
CA GLU A 219 -13.29 -11.95 -0.72
C GLU A 219 -11.84 -11.83 -1.12
N PHE A 220 -11.02 -11.14 -0.32
CA PHE A 220 -9.59 -10.98 -0.63
C PHE A 220 -8.83 -12.31 -0.52
N LYS A 221 -9.06 -13.11 0.53
CA LYS A 221 -8.47 -14.46 0.63
C LYS A 221 -8.85 -15.35 -0.56
N LYS A 222 -10.09 -15.23 -1.05
CA LYS A 222 -10.55 -15.94 -2.25
C LYS A 222 -9.78 -15.46 -3.49
N LEU A 223 -9.60 -14.15 -3.66
CA LEU A 223 -8.82 -13.56 -4.75
C LEU A 223 -7.37 -14.09 -4.72
N VAL A 224 -6.69 -14.05 -3.57
CA VAL A 224 -5.32 -14.59 -3.40
C VAL A 224 -5.28 -16.07 -3.80
N SER A 225 -6.21 -16.88 -3.29
CA SER A 225 -6.31 -18.31 -3.64
C SER A 225 -6.51 -18.53 -5.14
N SER A 226 -7.33 -17.71 -5.79
CA SER A 226 -7.59 -17.80 -7.23
C SER A 226 -6.38 -17.39 -8.07
N LEU A 227 -5.65 -16.36 -7.65
CA LEU A 227 -4.38 -15.98 -8.28
C LEU A 227 -3.35 -17.11 -8.17
N HIS A 228 -3.15 -17.69 -6.99
CA HIS A 228 -2.24 -18.83 -6.76
C HIS A 228 -2.59 -20.05 -7.62
N LYS A 229 -3.88 -20.41 -7.72
CA LYS A 229 -4.34 -21.50 -8.60
C LYS A 229 -4.00 -21.26 -10.07
N ASN A 230 -3.82 -20.02 -10.47
CA ASN A 230 -3.43 -19.63 -11.82
C ASN A 230 -1.93 -19.36 -11.97
N GLY A 231 -1.11 -19.63 -10.94
CA GLY A 231 0.34 -19.45 -10.98
C GLY A 231 0.77 -17.99 -10.84
N ILE A 232 -0.01 -17.15 -10.17
CA ILE A 232 0.27 -15.73 -9.96
C ILE A 232 0.44 -15.47 -8.47
N GLU A 233 1.61 -14.96 -8.07
CA GLU A 233 1.90 -14.50 -6.71
C GLU A 233 1.29 -13.13 -6.43
N VAL A 234 1.07 -12.84 -5.15
CA VAL A 234 0.51 -11.58 -4.66
C VAL A 234 1.50 -10.83 -3.79
N VAL A 235 1.82 -9.61 -4.18
CA VAL A 235 2.59 -8.65 -3.40
C VAL A 235 1.65 -7.53 -2.97
N LEU A 236 1.74 -7.10 -1.72
CA LEU A 236 1.01 -5.93 -1.22
C LEU A 236 1.93 -4.73 -1.10
N ASP A 237 1.48 -3.60 -1.60
CA ASP A 237 2.08 -2.31 -1.25
C ASP A 237 1.64 -1.91 0.16
N VAL A 238 2.63 -1.75 1.05
CA VAL A 238 2.41 -1.52 2.48
C VAL A 238 2.99 -0.19 2.94
N VAL A 239 2.17 0.57 3.62
CA VAL A 239 2.50 1.92 4.07
C VAL A 239 2.77 1.89 5.58
N TYR A 240 4.04 1.67 5.96
CA TYR A 240 4.47 1.70 7.37
C TYR A 240 5.31 2.94 7.70
N ASN A 241 5.48 3.84 6.75
CA ASN A 241 6.30 5.04 6.96
C ASN A 241 5.53 6.17 7.66
N HIS A 242 4.21 6.20 7.55
CA HIS A 242 3.34 7.21 8.17
C HIS A 242 1.94 6.67 8.42
N THR A 243 1.07 7.50 9.03
CA THR A 243 -0.35 7.20 9.23
C THR A 243 -1.21 8.40 8.88
N ALA A 244 -2.51 8.15 8.69
CA ALA A 244 -3.53 9.17 8.40
C ALA A 244 -3.70 10.24 9.50
N GLU A 245 -3.06 10.09 10.64
CA GLU A 245 -3.19 11.05 11.75
C GLU A 245 -2.47 12.39 11.50
N GLY A 246 -1.63 12.49 10.44
CA GLY A 246 -0.94 13.72 10.06
C GLY A 246 -0.02 14.29 11.16
N GLY A 247 0.40 15.54 11.00
CA GLY A 247 1.26 16.25 11.96
C GLY A 247 0.50 16.90 13.13
N VAL A 248 1.03 18.05 13.57
CA VAL A 248 0.38 18.90 14.60
C VAL A 248 -0.99 19.35 14.10
N GLY A 249 -2.02 19.18 14.92
CA GLY A 249 -3.41 19.50 14.55
C GLY A 249 -4.09 18.50 13.63
N GLY A 250 -3.40 17.44 13.20
CA GLY A 250 -4.03 16.34 12.47
C GLY A 250 -4.95 15.50 13.36
N LYS A 251 -5.75 14.67 12.72
CA LYS A 251 -6.76 13.81 13.38
C LYS A 251 -6.13 12.81 14.36
N THR A 252 -6.93 12.28 15.26
CA THR A 252 -6.55 11.22 16.20
C THR A 252 -7.50 10.06 16.02
N TYR A 253 -6.99 8.93 15.54
CA TYR A 253 -7.77 7.70 15.35
C TYR A 253 -7.41 6.62 16.37
N ASN A 254 -6.11 6.51 16.68
CA ASN A 254 -5.56 5.50 17.59
C ASN A 254 -4.14 5.86 18.09
N PHE A 255 -3.14 5.92 17.23
CA PHE A 255 -1.71 5.97 17.60
C PHE A 255 -1.33 7.22 18.41
N LYS A 256 -1.85 8.40 18.05
CA LYS A 256 -1.60 9.62 18.83
C LYS A 256 -2.13 9.51 20.25
N ALA A 257 -3.35 9.00 20.44
CA ALA A 257 -3.95 8.80 21.75
C ALA A 257 -3.21 7.72 22.58
N MET A 258 -2.60 6.74 21.93
CA MET A 258 -1.82 5.69 22.58
C MET A 258 -0.43 6.15 23.01
N GLY A 259 0.12 7.18 22.35
CA GLY A 259 1.40 7.77 22.73
C GLY A 259 2.22 8.27 21.55
N GLU A 260 2.12 9.55 21.26
CA GLU A 260 2.82 10.16 20.10
C GLU A 260 4.32 9.89 20.09
N ASN A 261 5.00 9.95 21.24
CA ASN A 261 6.45 9.74 21.34
C ASN A 261 6.88 8.26 21.17
N ILE A 262 5.92 7.34 21.13
CA ILE A 262 6.14 5.91 20.90
C ILE A 262 6.00 5.63 19.40
N PHE A 263 4.91 6.11 18.84
CA PHE A 263 4.52 5.78 17.47
C PHE A 263 5.15 6.70 16.42
N TYR A 264 5.51 7.94 16.77
CA TYR A 264 6.04 8.91 15.81
C TYR A 264 7.43 9.39 16.17
N THR A 265 8.24 9.63 15.16
CA THR A 265 9.55 10.27 15.31
C THR A 265 9.36 11.77 15.47
N LYS A 266 9.98 12.34 16.50
CA LYS A 266 9.92 13.77 16.82
C LYS A 266 11.32 14.36 16.96
N ASP A 267 11.44 15.65 16.70
CA ASP A 267 12.66 16.41 16.93
C ASP A 267 12.83 16.79 18.43
N LYS A 268 13.89 17.49 18.73
CA LYS A 268 14.21 17.92 20.11
C LYS A 268 13.22 18.95 20.65
N GLU A 269 12.55 19.67 19.78
CA GLU A 269 11.50 20.65 20.06
C GLU A 269 10.11 20.01 20.14
N ASN A 270 10.05 18.67 20.04
CA ASN A 270 8.82 17.85 20.07
C ASN A 270 7.89 18.06 18.86
N ASN A 271 8.41 18.54 17.71
CA ASN A 271 7.67 18.57 16.45
C ASN A 271 7.75 17.21 15.73
N PHE A 272 6.72 16.88 14.97
CA PHE A 272 6.74 15.69 14.13
C PHE A 272 7.80 15.83 13.02
N ILE A 273 8.64 14.81 12.87
CA ILE A 273 9.50 14.68 11.71
C ILE A 273 8.66 14.16 10.54
N ASN A 274 8.94 14.65 9.33
CA ASN A 274 8.11 14.38 8.15
C ASN A 274 8.95 13.91 6.95
N PHE A 275 9.46 12.68 6.99
CA PHE A 275 10.12 12.05 5.85
C PHE A 275 9.13 11.53 4.79
N SER A 276 7.85 11.42 5.14
CA SER A 276 6.81 10.91 4.26
C SER A 276 6.16 11.98 3.37
N GLY A 277 6.25 13.26 3.74
CA GLY A 277 5.45 14.33 3.13
C GLY A 277 4.01 14.42 3.68
N CYS A 278 3.56 13.44 4.48
CA CYS A 278 2.18 13.34 4.98
C CYS A 278 2.00 13.90 6.41
N GLY A 279 2.99 14.63 6.92
CA GLY A 279 2.91 15.35 8.21
C GLY A 279 3.48 14.57 9.40
N ASN A 280 3.68 13.27 9.30
CA ASN A 280 4.32 12.45 10.34
C ASN A 280 5.26 11.41 9.74
N THR A 281 6.10 10.84 10.59
CA THR A 281 6.96 9.69 10.29
C THR A 281 6.80 8.67 11.41
N LEU A 282 6.44 7.43 11.07
CA LEU A 282 6.31 6.37 12.06
C LEU A 282 7.68 5.99 12.64
N ASN A 283 7.76 5.78 13.95
CA ASN A 283 8.98 5.39 14.66
C ASN A 283 9.19 3.87 14.56
N CYS A 284 9.47 3.38 13.35
CA CYS A 284 9.51 1.96 13.01
C CYS A 284 10.53 1.14 13.81
N ASN A 285 11.56 1.77 14.39
CA ASN A 285 12.56 1.09 15.20
C ASN A 285 12.31 1.20 16.72
N HIS A 286 11.22 1.85 17.15
CA HIS A 286 10.75 1.69 18.52
C HIS A 286 10.17 0.28 18.70
N LYS A 287 10.56 -0.42 19.79
CA LYS A 287 10.23 -1.86 19.97
C LYS A 287 8.74 -2.18 19.76
N VAL A 288 7.84 -1.37 20.32
CA VAL A 288 6.39 -1.60 20.21
C VAL A 288 5.89 -1.47 18.77
N VAL A 289 6.38 -0.46 18.04
CA VAL A 289 6.00 -0.21 16.64
C VAL A 289 6.59 -1.29 15.75
N LYS A 290 7.84 -1.64 15.97
CA LYS A 290 8.52 -2.72 15.26
C LYS A 290 7.80 -4.06 15.42
N ASP A 291 7.45 -4.43 16.66
CA ASP A 291 6.70 -5.66 16.96
C ASP A 291 5.32 -5.64 16.27
N MET A 292 4.64 -4.49 16.22
CA MET A 292 3.36 -4.33 15.50
C MET A 292 3.51 -4.56 14.00
N ILE A 293 4.52 -3.96 13.37
CA ILE A 293 4.78 -4.12 11.93
C ILE A 293 5.08 -5.59 11.60
N ILE A 294 5.94 -6.25 12.39
CA ILE A 294 6.25 -7.67 12.20
C ILE A 294 4.99 -8.53 12.34
N GLN A 295 4.15 -8.28 13.35
CA GLN A 295 2.89 -9.00 13.53
C GLN A 295 1.92 -8.77 12.36
N SER A 296 1.85 -7.55 11.83
CA SER A 296 1.05 -7.24 10.65
C SER A 296 1.55 -8.02 9.43
N LEU A 297 2.84 -7.99 9.15
CA LEU A 297 3.43 -8.73 8.03
C LEU A 297 3.22 -10.25 8.16
N LEU A 298 3.34 -10.80 9.38
CA LEU A 298 3.06 -12.22 9.65
C LEU A 298 1.58 -12.56 9.43
N TYR A 299 0.65 -11.69 9.82
CA TYR A 299 -0.77 -11.86 9.56
C TYR A 299 -1.05 -11.95 8.05
N TRP A 300 -0.55 -10.99 7.28
CA TRP A 300 -0.74 -10.96 5.83
C TRP A 300 -0.10 -12.17 5.13
N TYR A 301 1.10 -12.57 5.56
CA TYR A 301 1.83 -13.69 4.98
C TYR A 301 1.21 -15.04 5.35
N LEU A 302 0.96 -15.29 6.64
CA LEU A 302 0.52 -16.61 7.14
C LEU A 302 -0.99 -16.83 7.09
N GLU A 303 -1.79 -15.79 7.40
CA GLU A 303 -3.24 -15.94 7.55
C GLU A 303 -4.01 -15.51 6.30
N VAL A 304 -3.52 -14.51 5.57
CA VAL A 304 -4.10 -14.06 4.30
C VAL A 304 -3.48 -14.78 3.11
N GLY A 305 -2.19 -15.11 3.18
CA GLY A 305 -1.47 -15.92 2.22
C GLY A 305 -0.81 -15.12 1.10
N VAL A 306 -0.51 -13.82 1.30
CA VAL A 306 0.24 -13.02 0.32
C VAL A 306 1.72 -13.44 0.29
N ASP A 307 2.39 -13.30 -0.86
CA ASP A 307 3.74 -13.83 -1.09
C ASP A 307 4.85 -12.80 -0.87
N GLY A 308 4.48 -11.53 -0.71
CA GLY A 308 5.46 -10.47 -0.52
C GLY A 308 4.86 -9.11 -0.25
N PHE A 309 5.75 -8.13 -0.09
CA PHE A 309 5.41 -6.76 0.28
C PHE A 309 6.31 -5.78 -0.47
N ARG A 310 5.72 -4.73 -1.02
CA ARG A 310 6.41 -3.51 -1.45
C ARG A 310 6.25 -2.47 -0.37
N PHE A 311 7.36 -1.98 0.16
CA PHE A 311 7.36 -1.01 1.25
C PHE A 311 7.48 0.40 0.69
N ASP A 312 6.42 1.17 0.86
CA ASP A 312 6.39 2.59 0.57
C ASP A 312 7.42 3.33 1.42
N LEU A 313 8.24 4.20 0.79
CA LEU A 313 9.32 4.95 1.43
C LEU A 313 10.14 4.10 2.42
N ALA A 314 10.62 2.94 2.00
CA ALA A 314 11.30 1.95 2.83
C ALA A 314 12.46 2.50 3.70
N PRO A 315 13.22 3.55 3.31
CA PRO A 315 14.26 4.12 4.16
C PRO A 315 13.79 4.56 5.54
N VAL A 316 12.50 4.92 5.70
CA VAL A 316 11.93 5.24 7.03
C VAL A 316 12.08 4.07 8.00
N LEU A 317 11.92 2.82 7.54
CA LEU A 317 12.09 1.62 8.36
C LEU A 317 13.55 1.39 8.80
N GLY A 318 14.49 2.05 8.11
CA GLY A 318 15.92 2.03 8.42
C GLY A 318 16.37 3.03 9.47
N ARG A 319 15.52 4.02 9.83
CA ARG A 319 15.88 5.12 10.72
C ARG A 319 15.54 4.83 12.19
N ASP A 320 16.41 5.26 13.09
CA ASP A 320 16.14 5.23 14.53
C ASP A 320 15.29 6.45 14.98
N SER A 321 15.01 6.52 16.29
CA SER A 321 14.25 7.64 16.90
C SER A 321 14.92 9.01 16.76
N ASN A 322 16.20 9.06 16.38
CA ASN A 322 16.95 10.29 16.10
C ASN A 322 17.05 10.57 14.59
N SER A 323 16.29 9.86 13.77
CA SER A 323 16.27 9.98 12.30
C SER A 323 17.59 9.56 11.62
N GLN A 324 18.48 8.86 12.33
CA GLN A 324 19.71 8.33 11.79
C GLN A 324 19.53 6.88 11.33
N TRP A 325 20.33 6.43 10.37
CA TRP A 325 20.37 5.01 10.03
C TRP A 325 20.71 4.15 11.25
N ALA A 326 19.80 3.29 11.63
CA ALA A 326 20.06 2.34 12.72
C ALA A 326 21.04 1.26 12.25
N ARG A 327 22.02 0.94 13.11
CA ARG A 327 23.01 -0.12 12.81
C ARG A 327 22.36 -1.46 12.49
N HIS A 328 21.28 -1.78 13.17
CA HIS A 328 20.43 -2.95 12.95
C HIS A 328 18.97 -2.50 13.04
N SER A 329 18.38 -2.20 11.91
CA SER A 329 17.03 -1.67 11.78
C SER A 329 16.01 -2.76 11.48
N LEU A 330 14.73 -2.37 11.43
CA LEU A 330 13.66 -3.25 10.97
C LEU A 330 13.95 -3.84 9.57
N LEU A 331 14.61 -3.08 8.68
CA LEU A 331 15.02 -3.61 7.36
C LEU A 331 15.92 -4.84 7.46
N HIS A 332 16.83 -4.89 8.45
CA HIS A 332 17.70 -6.04 8.71
C HIS A 332 16.92 -7.18 9.34
N GLU A 333 16.08 -6.89 10.35
CA GLU A 333 15.29 -7.90 11.03
C GLU A 333 14.36 -8.65 10.08
N LEU A 334 13.78 -7.98 9.08
CA LEU A 334 12.88 -8.61 8.11
C LEU A 334 13.60 -9.66 7.24
N VAL A 335 14.80 -9.37 6.74
CA VAL A 335 15.57 -10.34 5.94
C VAL A 335 16.20 -11.45 6.77
N GLU A 336 16.32 -11.26 8.08
CA GLU A 336 16.83 -12.25 9.03
C GLU A 336 15.70 -13.03 9.74
N HIS A 337 14.45 -12.57 9.61
CA HIS A 337 13.30 -13.17 10.29
C HIS A 337 13.04 -14.60 9.77
N PRO A 338 12.85 -15.61 10.65
CA PRO A 338 12.71 -17.02 10.27
C PRO A 338 11.61 -17.32 9.25
N ILE A 339 10.56 -16.50 9.20
CA ILE A 339 9.42 -16.66 8.30
C ILE A 339 9.46 -15.59 7.20
N LEU A 340 9.53 -14.30 7.55
CA LEU A 340 9.42 -13.19 6.60
C LEU A 340 10.60 -13.08 5.62
N SER A 341 11.75 -13.66 5.94
CA SER A 341 12.88 -13.79 5.00
C SER A 341 12.56 -14.62 3.75
N HIS A 342 11.46 -15.39 3.77
CA HIS A 342 10.96 -16.14 2.62
C HIS A 342 9.95 -15.34 1.78
N ALA A 343 9.41 -14.24 2.30
CA ALA A 343 8.57 -13.33 1.55
C ALA A 343 9.41 -12.49 0.57
N LYS A 344 8.77 -12.00 -0.50
CA LYS A 344 9.39 -11.02 -1.38
C LYS A 344 9.35 -9.66 -0.70
N LEU A 345 10.51 -9.12 -0.33
CA LEU A 345 10.65 -7.82 0.32
C LEU A 345 11.14 -6.82 -0.73
N ILE A 346 10.27 -5.92 -1.16
CA ILE A 346 10.52 -4.93 -2.20
C ILE A 346 10.56 -3.55 -1.55
N ALA A 347 11.59 -2.77 -1.82
CA ALA A 347 11.76 -1.43 -1.28
C ALA A 347 11.54 -0.36 -2.35
N GLU A 348 10.73 0.63 -2.02
CA GLU A 348 10.89 1.94 -2.60
C GLU A 348 12.03 2.62 -1.84
N SER A 349 13.22 2.68 -2.46
CA SER A 349 14.46 3.02 -1.77
C SER A 349 14.76 4.52 -1.77
N TRP A 350 13.75 5.36 -1.51
CA TRP A 350 13.88 6.81 -1.30
C TRP A 350 12.84 7.33 -0.32
N ASP A 351 13.10 8.48 0.26
CA ASP A 351 12.18 9.27 1.08
C ASP A 351 12.54 10.77 0.93
N LEU A 352 11.85 11.68 1.62
CA LEU A 352 12.20 13.11 1.55
C LEU A 352 13.61 13.43 2.09
N GLY A 353 14.27 12.48 2.76
CA GLY A 353 15.65 12.61 3.24
C GLY A 353 16.70 12.18 2.23
N GLY A 354 16.33 11.55 1.11
CA GLY A 354 17.29 11.17 0.07
C GLY A 354 16.92 9.95 -0.78
N TYR A 355 17.82 9.67 -1.73
CA TYR A 355 17.74 8.54 -2.65
C TYR A 355 18.75 7.47 -2.25
N PHE A 356 18.27 6.26 -1.95
CA PHE A 356 19.04 5.17 -1.33
C PHE A 356 19.04 3.86 -2.14
N VAL A 357 18.73 3.93 -3.42
CA VAL A 357 18.72 2.72 -4.28
C VAL A 357 20.11 2.10 -4.33
N GLY A 358 20.20 0.81 -4.06
CA GLY A 358 21.44 0.05 -3.89
C GLY A 358 21.96 -0.01 -2.45
N ALA A 359 21.31 0.68 -1.49
CA ALA A 359 21.73 0.73 -0.10
C ALA A 359 20.91 -0.17 0.86
N MET A 360 19.90 -0.86 0.36
CA MET A 360 19.09 -1.76 1.18
C MET A 360 19.89 -3.00 1.62
N PRO A 361 19.58 -3.58 2.79
CA PRO A 361 20.20 -4.83 3.22
C PRO A 361 20.09 -5.94 2.17
N SER A 362 21.09 -6.79 2.10
CA SER A 362 21.09 -7.90 1.15
C SER A 362 19.91 -8.85 1.42
N GLY A 363 19.13 -9.11 0.38
CA GLY A 363 17.86 -9.86 0.46
C GLY A 363 16.66 -9.07 -0.03
N TRP A 364 16.74 -7.75 0.00
CA TRP A 364 15.74 -6.86 -0.56
C TRP A 364 15.81 -6.79 -2.08
N TYR A 365 14.66 -6.59 -2.70
CA TYR A 365 14.51 -6.08 -4.04
C TYR A 365 14.28 -4.58 -3.95
N GLU A 366 14.64 -3.84 -4.99
CA GLU A 366 14.53 -2.38 -4.98
C GLU A 366 13.93 -1.87 -6.30
N TRP A 367 12.95 -1.01 -6.21
CA TRP A 367 12.50 -0.24 -7.36
C TRP A 367 13.66 0.59 -7.90
N ASN A 368 14.03 0.39 -9.16
CA ASN A 368 15.18 1.05 -9.76
C ASN A 368 14.79 2.34 -10.48
N GLY A 369 14.73 3.44 -9.75
CA GLY A 369 14.45 4.77 -10.31
C GLY A 369 15.48 5.21 -11.34
N ALA A 370 16.78 4.83 -11.17
CA ALA A 370 17.81 5.14 -12.15
C ALA A 370 17.57 4.41 -13.50
N TYR A 371 17.03 3.20 -13.47
CA TYR A 371 16.60 2.50 -14.67
C TYR A 371 15.49 3.28 -15.38
N ARG A 372 14.43 3.62 -14.64
CA ARG A 372 13.28 4.40 -15.14
C ARG A 372 13.76 5.67 -15.86
N ASP A 373 14.54 6.48 -15.17
CA ASP A 373 14.96 7.79 -15.68
C ASP A 373 15.89 7.67 -16.90
N THR A 374 16.84 6.73 -16.86
CA THR A 374 17.75 6.49 -17.98
C THR A 374 17.00 6.04 -19.24
N VAL A 375 16.05 5.08 -19.12
CA VAL A 375 15.30 4.59 -20.28
C VAL A 375 14.42 5.69 -20.85
N ARG A 376 13.73 6.47 -20.01
CA ARG A 376 12.91 7.60 -20.44
C ARG A 376 13.73 8.66 -21.18
N GLN A 377 14.91 9.04 -20.63
CA GLN A 377 15.84 9.99 -21.27
C GLN A 377 16.33 9.48 -22.62
N PHE A 378 16.69 8.21 -22.71
CA PHE A 378 17.13 7.60 -23.97
C PHE A 378 16.01 7.62 -25.02
N ILE A 379 14.79 7.23 -24.66
CA ILE A 379 13.63 7.22 -25.57
C ILE A 379 13.24 8.63 -26.01
N ARG A 380 13.39 9.62 -25.11
CA ARG A 380 13.19 11.05 -25.44
C ARG A 380 14.22 11.56 -26.44
N GLY A 381 15.38 10.89 -26.58
CA GLY A 381 16.48 11.27 -27.47
C GLY A 381 17.52 12.19 -26.84
N ASP A 382 17.65 12.18 -25.51
CA ASP A 382 18.64 12.97 -24.79
C ASP A 382 20.06 12.53 -25.20
N PHE A 383 20.92 13.52 -25.40
CA PHE A 383 22.29 13.26 -25.83
C PHE A 383 23.11 12.55 -24.76
N GLY A 384 23.93 11.58 -25.16
CA GLY A 384 24.89 10.91 -24.28
C GLY A 384 24.32 9.79 -23.42
N GLN A 385 23.06 9.36 -23.61
CA GLN A 385 22.41 8.33 -22.78
C GLN A 385 22.83 6.89 -23.08
N VAL A 386 23.49 6.62 -24.21
CA VAL A 386 23.85 5.23 -24.58
C VAL A 386 24.72 4.52 -23.54
N PRO A 387 25.77 5.11 -22.96
CA PRO A 387 26.59 4.44 -21.93
C PRO A 387 25.76 4.11 -20.66
N GLU A 388 24.85 4.99 -20.25
CA GLU A 388 23.99 4.76 -19.08
C GLU A 388 22.95 3.69 -19.39
N LEU A 389 22.32 3.71 -20.55
CA LEU A 389 21.38 2.67 -20.96
C LEU A 389 22.04 1.27 -20.98
N ILE A 390 23.28 1.17 -21.47
CA ILE A 390 24.04 -0.08 -21.43
C ILE A 390 24.16 -0.60 -19.99
N LYS A 391 24.52 0.26 -19.02
CA LYS A 391 24.57 -0.14 -17.60
C LYS A 391 23.23 -0.65 -17.10
N ARG A 392 22.12 0.02 -17.49
CA ARG A 392 20.75 -0.38 -17.07
C ARG A 392 20.36 -1.74 -17.66
N ILE A 393 20.59 -1.94 -18.96
CA ILE A 393 20.29 -3.22 -19.66
C ILE A 393 21.07 -4.38 -19.03
N PHE A 394 22.33 -4.16 -18.66
CA PHE A 394 23.16 -5.20 -18.02
C PHE A 394 22.97 -5.27 -16.48
N GLY A 395 21.80 -4.85 -15.95
CA GLY A 395 21.39 -5.09 -14.58
C GLY A 395 21.89 -4.09 -13.56
N SER A 396 22.23 -2.86 -13.97
CA SER A 396 22.63 -1.77 -13.06
C SER A 396 23.72 -2.21 -12.05
N VAL A 397 24.76 -2.87 -12.55
CA VAL A 397 25.86 -3.41 -11.72
C VAL A 397 26.56 -2.32 -10.90
N ASP A 398 26.63 -1.10 -11.42
CA ASP A 398 27.13 0.07 -10.72
C ASP A 398 26.35 0.41 -9.43
N ILE A 399 25.08 0.00 -9.36
CA ILE A 399 24.19 0.19 -8.21
C ILE A 399 24.18 -1.06 -7.31
N PHE A 400 23.99 -2.25 -7.88
CA PHE A 400 23.73 -3.48 -7.13
C PHE A 400 24.96 -4.38 -6.94
N HIS A 401 26.18 -3.91 -7.21
CA HIS A 401 27.39 -4.73 -7.10
C HIS A 401 27.65 -5.31 -5.70
N ALA A 402 27.23 -4.61 -4.65
CA ALA A 402 27.40 -5.05 -3.26
C ALA A 402 26.27 -5.96 -2.76
N ASN A 403 25.17 -6.09 -3.48
CA ASN A 403 24.05 -6.93 -3.08
C ASN A 403 24.33 -8.40 -3.47
N LYS A 404 24.08 -9.34 -2.55
CA LYS A 404 24.26 -10.80 -2.80
C LYS A 404 23.44 -11.30 -3.99
N ASN A 405 22.30 -10.67 -4.27
CA ASN A 405 21.44 -11.00 -5.40
C ASN A 405 21.87 -10.32 -6.71
N GLY A 406 22.80 -9.34 -6.64
CA GLY A 406 23.25 -8.56 -7.78
C GLY A 406 22.08 -7.94 -8.56
N TYR A 407 22.11 -8.03 -9.88
CA TYR A 407 21.06 -7.50 -10.77
C TYR A 407 19.65 -8.07 -10.48
N GLN A 408 19.53 -9.23 -9.85
CA GLN A 408 18.24 -9.81 -9.46
C GLN A 408 17.58 -9.06 -8.29
N SER A 409 18.24 -8.05 -7.71
CA SER A 409 17.63 -7.13 -6.75
C SER A 409 16.91 -5.98 -7.45
N SER A 410 17.23 -5.70 -8.72
CA SER A 410 16.66 -4.59 -9.49
C SER A 410 15.26 -4.94 -9.98
N ILE A 411 14.25 -4.17 -9.54
CA ILE A 411 12.95 -4.13 -10.21
C ILE A 411 13.00 -2.99 -11.21
N ASN A 412 12.99 -3.36 -12.47
CA ASN A 412 13.04 -2.43 -13.59
C ASN A 412 11.63 -2.01 -13.96
N PHE A 413 11.38 -0.72 -14.07
CA PHE A 413 10.09 -0.19 -14.49
C PHE A 413 10.25 1.06 -15.35
N ILE A 414 9.26 1.36 -16.17
CA ILE A 414 9.17 2.60 -16.95
C ILE A 414 8.17 3.54 -16.29
N CYS A 415 7.04 3.01 -15.86
CA CYS A 415 5.96 3.71 -15.18
C CYS A 415 5.56 2.93 -13.92
N CYS A 416 5.01 3.66 -12.94
CA CYS A 416 4.34 3.13 -11.77
C CYS A 416 3.11 4.02 -11.51
N HIS A 417 2.37 3.77 -10.42
CA HIS A 417 1.22 4.59 -10.06
C HIS A 417 1.56 6.08 -9.97
N ASP A 418 2.75 6.41 -9.47
CA ASP A 418 3.32 7.76 -9.40
C ASP A 418 3.93 8.17 -10.73
N GLY A 419 3.40 9.22 -11.36
CA GLY A 419 3.91 9.74 -12.60
C GLY A 419 2.99 9.53 -13.80
N PHE A 420 3.54 9.73 -14.98
CA PHE A 420 2.83 9.49 -16.24
C PHE A 420 2.68 8.00 -16.52
N THR A 421 1.55 7.62 -17.14
CA THR A 421 1.41 6.35 -17.84
C THR A 421 2.36 6.29 -19.05
N MET A 422 2.57 5.11 -19.60
CA MET A 422 3.48 4.96 -20.75
C MET A 422 2.97 5.73 -21.98
N TRP A 423 1.64 5.81 -22.17
CA TRP A 423 1.06 6.64 -23.23
C TRP A 423 1.24 8.14 -22.96
N ASP A 424 1.11 8.57 -21.70
CA ASP A 424 1.28 9.98 -21.33
C ASP A 424 2.74 10.43 -21.45
N LEU A 425 3.71 9.55 -21.18
CA LEU A 425 5.14 9.82 -21.41
C LEU A 425 5.48 10.21 -22.85
N VAL A 426 4.75 9.66 -23.80
CA VAL A 426 4.95 9.94 -25.24
C VAL A 426 3.97 10.95 -25.79
N SER A 427 3.08 11.50 -24.95
CA SER A 427 2.00 12.39 -25.37
C SER A 427 2.03 13.77 -24.72
N TYR A 428 2.71 13.93 -23.59
CA TYR A 428 2.72 15.18 -22.83
C TYR A 428 4.14 15.62 -22.49
N ASN A 429 4.44 16.90 -22.70
CA ASN A 429 5.67 17.53 -22.22
C ASN A 429 5.51 18.06 -20.80
N LEU A 430 4.30 18.49 -20.43
CA LEU A 430 3.98 19.09 -19.15
C LEU A 430 2.94 18.28 -18.40
N LYS A 431 2.98 18.34 -17.07
CA LYS A 431 1.93 17.76 -16.25
C LYS A 431 0.65 18.60 -16.27
N HIS A 432 -0.50 17.92 -16.17
CA HIS A 432 -1.83 18.52 -16.23
C HIS A 432 -2.67 18.14 -14.99
N ASN A 433 -2.18 18.54 -13.78
CA ASN A 433 -2.76 18.16 -12.48
C ASN A 433 -3.77 19.19 -11.93
N LEU A 434 -4.23 20.16 -12.71
CA LEU A 434 -5.15 21.21 -12.23
C LEU A 434 -6.41 20.65 -11.57
N LEU A 435 -6.90 19.50 -12.05
CA LEU A 435 -8.09 18.83 -11.50
C LEU A 435 -7.86 18.28 -10.07
N ASN A 436 -6.62 18.19 -9.61
CA ASN A 436 -6.30 17.76 -8.24
C ASN A 436 -6.50 18.88 -7.19
N GLY A 437 -6.81 20.10 -7.62
CA GLY A 437 -7.04 21.24 -6.72
C GLY A 437 -5.77 21.79 -6.05
N GLU A 438 -4.57 21.46 -6.58
CA GLU A 438 -3.27 21.89 -6.04
C GLU A 438 -2.53 22.88 -6.95
N ASN A 439 -3.26 23.59 -7.81
CA ASN A 439 -2.70 24.56 -8.75
C ASN A 439 -1.55 24.01 -9.60
N ASN A 440 -1.59 22.72 -9.93
CA ASN A 440 -0.55 22.00 -10.69
C ASN A 440 0.84 22.01 -10.01
N GLN A 441 0.88 22.15 -8.66
CA GLN A 441 2.13 22.11 -7.90
C GLN A 441 2.52 20.70 -7.47
N ASP A 442 1.55 19.79 -7.38
CA ASP A 442 1.70 18.38 -7.03
C ASP A 442 2.31 17.56 -8.16
N GLY A 443 2.83 16.38 -7.82
CA GLY A 443 3.45 15.45 -8.76
C GLY A 443 4.81 15.90 -9.30
N GLU A 444 5.47 15.01 -10.04
CA GLU A 444 6.82 15.20 -10.57
C GLU A 444 6.85 16.28 -11.67
N ASN A 445 7.85 17.16 -11.64
CA ASN A 445 8.06 18.18 -12.66
C ASN A 445 8.92 17.67 -13.83
N ASN A 446 9.83 16.74 -13.56
CA ASN A 446 10.76 16.23 -14.56
C ASN A 446 10.41 14.79 -14.97
N ASN A 447 9.39 14.66 -15.80
CA ASN A 447 8.89 13.36 -16.25
C ASN A 447 9.77 12.66 -17.28
N HIS A 448 10.75 13.34 -17.86
CA HIS A 448 11.55 12.87 -19.01
C HIS A 448 10.66 12.43 -20.18
N SER A 449 9.54 13.10 -20.39
CA SER A 449 8.54 12.82 -21.42
C SER A 449 8.76 13.66 -22.67
N TYR A 450 8.11 13.25 -23.79
CA TYR A 450 8.12 14.01 -25.04
C TYR A 450 6.84 13.78 -25.84
N ASN A 451 6.16 14.87 -26.25
CA ASN A 451 4.84 14.80 -26.89
C ASN A 451 4.86 14.45 -28.39
N HIS A 452 6.04 14.32 -29.00
CA HIS A 452 6.23 14.04 -30.42
C HIS A 452 5.54 15.04 -31.39
N GLY A 453 5.45 16.30 -30.98
CA GLY A 453 4.99 17.40 -31.81
C GLY A 453 3.61 17.95 -31.48
N GLU A 454 2.76 17.19 -30.77
CA GLU A 454 1.44 17.64 -30.32
C GLU A 454 1.23 17.28 -28.84
N GLU A 455 0.80 18.26 -28.04
CA GLU A 455 0.54 18.06 -26.61
C GLU A 455 -0.80 17.35 -26.41
N GLY A 456 -0.78 16.20 -25.74
CA GLY A 456 -1.97 15.44 -25.39
C GLY A 456 -2.54 14.59 -26.53
N LEU A 457 -3.87 14.52 -26.59
CA LEU A 457 -4.58 13.73 -27.60
C LEU A 457 -4.38 14.31 -28.99
N THR A 458 -4.27 13.45 -29.99
CA THR A 458 -4.13 13.83 -31.40
C THR A 458 -4.87 12.84 -32.30
N GLU A 459 -5.35 13.32 -33.44
CA GLU A 459 -5.89 12.49 -34.53
C GLU A 459 -4.86 12.27 -35.65
N ASN A 460 -3.65 12.85 -35.53
CA ASN A 460 -2.61 12.70 -36.53
C ASN A 460 -2.05 11.26 -36.53
N PRO A 461 -2.26 10.47 -37.59
CA PRO A 461 -1.88 9.06 -37.61
C PRO A 461 -0.37 8.85 -37.58
N HIS A 462 0.41 9.82 -38.05
CA HIS A 462 1.89 9.73 -37.99
C HIS A 462 2.39 9.89 -36.55
N ILE A 463 1.80 10.83 -35.79
CA ILE A 463 2.17 11.03 -34.39
C ILE A 463 1.73 9.82 -33.56
N ILE A 464 0.50 9.32 -33.76
CA ILE A 464 -0.02 8.13 -33.09
C ILE A 464 0.90 6.92 -33.36
N SER A 465 1.28 6.69 -34.61
CA SER A 465 2.17 5.60 -34.98
C SER A 465 3.56 5.74 -34.32
N LEU A 466 4.12 6.96 -34.29
CA LEU A 466 5.41 7.23 -33.63
C LEU A 466 5.33 7.00 -32.12
N ARG A 467 4.28 7.49 -31.46
CA ARG A 467 4.05 7.25 -30.01
C ARG A 467 3.96 5.76 -29.70
N LYS A 468 3.20 4.97 -30.46
CA LYS A 468 3.13 3.52 -30.31
C LYS A 468 4.47 2.84 -30.54
N GLN A 469 5.26 3.32 -31.51
CA GLN A 469 6.62 2.81 -31.74
C GLN A 469 7.51 3.05 -30.53
N GLN A 470 7.42 4.22 -29.89
CA GLN A 470 8.22 4.50 -28.68
C GLN A 470 7.77 3.66 -27.47
N ILE A 471 6.48 3.39 -27.32
CA ILE A 471 5.98 2.46 -26.30
C ILE A 471 6.58 1.05 -26.53
N LYS A 472 6.55 0.55 -27.75
CA LYS A 472 7.17 -0.75 -28.09
C LYS A 472 8.68 -0.75 -27.81
N ASN A 473 9.38 0.34 -28.09
CA ASN A 473 10.79 0.48 -27.75
C ASN A 473 11.03 0.40 -26.25
N MET A 474 10.20 1.07 -25.43
CA MET A 474 10.28 1.01 -23.96
C MET A 474 10.01 -0.40 -23.44
N ILE A 475 8.96 -1.06 -23.95
CA ILE A 475 8.60 -2.43 -23.59
C ILE A 475 9.73 -3.40 -23.96
N LEU A 476 10.31 -3.27 -25.18
CA LEU A 476 11.44 -4.08 -25.61
C LEU A 476 12.63 -3.93 -24.66
N ILE A 477 13.03 -2.68 -24.35
CA ILE A 477 14.14 -2.43 -23.43
C ILE A 477 13.85 -3.04 -22.06
N LEU A 478 12.63 -2.89 -21.54
CA LEU A 478 12.23 -3.43 -20.24
C LEU A 478 12.43 -4.96 -20.18
N TYR A 479 11.97 -5.68 -21.19
CA TYR A 479 11.97 -7.15 -21.18
C TYR A 479 13.31 -7.78 -21.60
N ILE A 480 14.18 -7.08 -22.35
CA ILE A 480 15.53 -7.59 -22.66
C ILE A 480 16.56 -7.26 -21.57
N SER A 481 16.23 -6.38 -20.63
CA SER A 481 17.14 -5.96 -19.56
C SER A 481 17.25 -7.04 -18.47
N GLN A 482 18.45 -7.19 -17.93
CA GLN A 482 18.65 -7.97 -16.71
C GLN A 482 18.01 -7.26 -15.52
N GLY A 483 17.31 -8.03 -14.67
CA GLY A 483 16.49 -7.56 -13.57
C GLY A 483 15.09 -8.14 -13.65
N ILE A 484 14.20 -7.63 -12.82
CA ILE A 484 12.79 -8.07 -12.75
C ILE A 484 11.93 -6.98 -13.40
N PRO A 485 11.24 -7.27 -14.52
CA PRO A 485 10.38 -6.29 -15.16
C PRO A 485 9.10 -6.06 -14.35
N MET A 486 8.69 -4.79 -14.24
CA MET A 486 7.40 -4.38 -13.71
C MET A 486 6.67 -3.50 -14.72
N LEU A 487 5.40 -3.81 -14.96
CA LEU A 487 4.49 -3.09 -15.84
C LEU A 487 3.35 -2.49 -15.02
N LEU A 488 2.99 -1.23 -15.29
CA LEU A 488 1.82 -0.57 -14.69
C LEU A 488 0.54 -1.01 -15.41
N MET A 489 -0.53 -1.24 -14.65
CA MET A 489 -1.85 -1.61 -15.20
C MET A 489 -2.28 -0.69 -16.34
N GLY A 490 -2.60 -1.31 -17.49
CA GLY A 490 -3.13 -0.63 -18.66
C GLY A 490 -2.08 -0.01 -19.58
N ASP A 491 -0.79 0.01 -19.24
CA ASP A 491 0.26 0.52 -20.13
C ASP A 491 0.32 -0.27 -21.45
N GLU A 492 0.06 -1.57 -21.39
CA GLU A 492 0.01 -2.49 -22.54
C GLU A 492 -1.15 -2.20 -23.50
N MET A 493 -2.14 -1.45 -23.06
CA MET A 493 -3.28 -1.03 -23.89
C MET A 493 -3.39 0.50 -24.03
N GLY A 494 -2.28 1.22 -23.75
CA GLY A 494 -2.20 2.66 -23.95
C GLY A 494 -3.08 3.48 -23.00
N ARG A 495 -3.22 3.06 -21.75
CA ARG A 495 -3.92 3.81 -20.69
C ARG A 495 -3.37 5.24 -20.61
N THR A 496 -4.26 6.21 -20.46
CA THR A 496 -3.90 7.62 -20.26
C THR A 496 -4.58 8.17 -19.01
N GLN A 497 -3.90 9.07 -18.33
CA GLN A 497 -4.42 9.91 -17.26
C GLN A 497 -4.59 11.36 -17.75
N LEU A 498 -4.60 11.56 -19.08
CA LEU A 498 -4.74 12.86 -19.74
C LEU A 498 -3.67 13.87 -19.28
N GLY A 499 -2.46 13.38 -19.02
CA GLY A 499 -1.33 14.16 -18.54
C GLY A 499 -1.37 14.49 -17.06
N ASN A 500 -2.31 13.93 -16.28
CA ASN A 500 -2.24 13.98 -14.82
C ASN A 500 -1.23 12.94 -14.33
N ASN A 501 -0.14 13.39 -13.71
CA ASN A 501 0.92 12.53 -13.22
C ASN A 501 0.90 12.29 -11.70
N ASN A 502 -0.20 12.67 -11.04
CA ASN A 502 -0.40 12.47 -9.60
C ASN A 502 -1.91 12.28 -9.30
N ALA A 503 -2.52 11.30 -9.94
CA ALA A 503 -3.98 11.15 -10.00
C ALA A 503 -4.60 10.49 -8.75
N TYR A 504 -3.93 10.58 -7.59
CA TYR A 504 -4.31 9.92 -6.33
C TYR A 504 -5.71 10.28 -5.81
N CYS A 505 -6.25 11.43 -6.21
CA CYS A 505 -7.57 11.92 -5.79
C CYS A 505 -8.61 11.91 -6.91
N GLN A 506 -8.36 11.23 -8.03
CA GLN A 506 -9.23 11.19 -9.19
C GLN A 506 -9.96 9.85 -9.27
N ASP A 507 -11.16 9.76 -8.70
CA ASP A 507 -12.03 8.60 -8.86
C ASP A 507 -13.00 8.78 -10.03
N ASN A 508 -12.46 8.82 -11.23
CA ASN A 508 -13.20 9.09 -12.47
C ASN A 508 -12.48 8.46 -13.68
N PRO A 509 -13.03 8.56 -14.89
CA PRO A 509 -12.41 7.98 -16.10
C PRO A 509 -10.97 8.37 -16.37
N THR A 510 -10.44 9.42 -15.74
CA THR A 510 -9.01 9.79 -15.84
C THR A 510 -8.10 8.68 -15.30
N THR A 511 -8.54 7.97 -14.24
CA THR A 511 -7.73 6.92 -13.59
C THR A 511 -8.20 5.51 -13.89
N TRP A 512 -9.48 5.34 -14.23
CA TRP A 512 -10.03 4.02 -14.52
C TRP A 512 -9.37 3.42 -15.76
N VAL A 513 -9.14 2.12 -15.75
CA VAL A 513 -8.66 1.42 -16.94
C VAL A 513 -9.80 1.31 -17.95
N ASP A 514 -9.64 1.95 -19.09
CA ASP A 514 -10.56 1.82 -20.22
C ASP A 514 -10.17 0.61 -21.08
N TRP A 515 -10.94 -0.46 -20.93
CA TRP A 515 -10.69 -1.75 -21.60
C TRP A 515 -10.98 -1.73 -23.10
N ASP A 516 -11.76 -0.77 -23.60
CA ASP A 516 -12.04 -0.61 -25.03
C ASP A 516 -10.80 -0.14 -25.82
N ARG A 517 -9.87 0.57 -25.15
CA ARG A 517 -8.59 0.98 -25.76
C ARG A 517 -7.72 -0.17 -26.24
N LYS A 518 -7.90 -1.37 -25.68
CA LYS A 518 -7.18 -2.57 -26.16
C LYS A 518 -7.35 -2.79 -27.66
N LYS A 519 -8.51 -2.44 -28.24
CA LYS A 519 -8.76 -2.57 -29.69
C LYS A 519 -7.84 -1.66 -30.50
N ASP A 520 -7.65 -0.43 -30.03
CA ASP A 520 -6.81 0.55 -30.71
C ASP A 520 -5.32 0.29 -30.51
N PHE A 521 -4.96 -0.44 -29.45
CA PHE A 521 -3.59 -0.77 -29.06
C PHE A 521 -3.28 -2.28 -29.19
N GLU A 522 -4.05 -3.02 -29.98
CA GLU A 522 -3.85 -4.45 -30.16
C GLU A 522 -2.42 -4.77 -30.61
N ASP A 523 -1.86 -3.94 -31.46
CA ASP A 523 -0.48 -4.06 -31.97
C ASP A 523 0.60 -3.83 -30.89
N VAL A 524 0.31 -3.10 -29.82
CA VAL A 524 1.18 -2.95 -28.65
C VAL A 524 0.98 -4.12 -27.70
N PHE A 525 -0.28 -4.51 -27.47
CA PHE A 525 -0.62 -5.61 -26.59
C PHE A 525 -0.04 -6.96 -27.06
N LEU A 526 -0.06 -7.21 -28.39
CA LEU A 526 0.48 -8.44 -28.98
C LEU A 526 2.01 -8.44 -29.09
N PHE A 527 2.64 -7.25 -29.06
CA PHE A 527 4.09 -7.09 -29.08
C PHE A 527 4.72 -7.54 -27.77
#